data_554a0d51f19aaa1aa17e47b2a419c633
#
_entry.id   554a0d51f19aaa1aa17e47b2a419c633
#
_cell.length_a   1.000
_cell.length_b   1.000
_cell.length_c   1.000
_cell.angle_alpha   90.00
_cell.angle_beta   90.00
_cell.angle_gamma   90.00
#
_symmetry.space_group_name_H-M   'P 1'
#
loop_
_entity.id
_entity.type
_entity.pdbx_description
1 polymer ?
#
loop_
_entity_poly.entity_id
_entity_poly.type
_entity_poly.pdbx_seq_one_letter_code
_entity_poly.pdbx_strand_id
1 'polypeptide(L)'
;MKIRAAVTYDTGAPYKIEDVELDAPKLGEILVRITASGICHTDEAVQNQFIPTPLPAVLGHEGAGIVEAVGPGVTEFKIGDHVGISFGFCNSCCNCRKARPFVCKKLNAINFGGIQPDGTTRLHTLDGKKLSTFFGQSS
;
A
#
# COMPACT_ATOMS: atom_id res chain seq x y z
N MET A 1 3.88 14.76 -1.40
CA MET A 1 3.07 15.52 -0.43
C MET A 1 3.33 14.99 0.97
N LYS A 2 3.20 15.86 1.98
CA LYS A 2 3.37 15.45 3.38
C LYS A 2 2.08 14.85 3.91
N ILE A 3 2.16 13.69 4.53
CA ILE A 3 1.04 12.98 5.18
C ILE A 3 1.46 12.51 6.58
N ARG A 4 0.49 12.10 7.38
CA ARG A 4 0.72 11.51 8.71
C ARG A 4 0.51 10.01 8.65
N ALA A 5 1.48 9.22 9.13
CA ALA A 5 1.43 7.78 9.07
C ALA A 5 1.90 7.12 10.37
N ALA A 6 1.44 5.88 10.58
CA ALA A 6 1.93 5.00 11.63
C ALA A 6 3.05 4.12 11.05
N VAL A 7 4.29 4.40 11.42
CA VAL A 7 5.48 3.69 10.91
C VAL A 7 5.95 2.66 11.93
N THR A 8 6.19 1.42 11.48
CA THR A 8 6.91 0.41 12.24
C THR A 8 8.35 0.34 11.77
N TYR A 9 9.31 0.53 12.69
CA TYR A 9 10.74 0.56 12.37
C TYR A 9 11.44 -0.77 12.63
N ASP A 10 11.10 -1.41 13.75
CA ASP A 10 11.73 -2.64 14.19
C ASP A 10 10.68 -3.69 14.57
N THR A 11 11.10 -4.95 14.54
CA THR A 11 10.25 -6.10 14.89
C THR A 11 9.66 -5.95 16.29
N GLY A 12 8.34 -5.97 16.38
CA GLY A 12 7.59 -5.89 17.64
C GLY A 12 7.65 -4.52 18.34
N ALA A 13 8.32 -3.52 17.75
CA ALA A 13 8.38 -2.18 18.32
C ALA A 13 7.03 -1.45 18.17
N PRO A 14 6.68 -0.54 19.09
CA PRO A 14 5.48 0.28 18.95
C PRO A 14 5.51 1.13 17.68
N TYR A 15 4.33 1.33 17.08
CA TYR A 15 4.19 2.24 15.94
C TYR A 15 4.56 3.67 16.34
N LYS A 16 5.29 4.35 15.45
CA LYS A 16 5.59 5.77 15.58
C LYS A 16 4.68 6.56 14.66
N ILE A 17 3.87 7.44 15.24
CA ILE A 17 3.02 8.34 14.47
C ILE A 17 3.85 9.56 14.07
N GLU A 18 4.12 9.70 12.79
CA GLU A 18 4.98 10.78 12.29
C GLU A 18 4.55 11.27 10.91
N ASP A 19 5.12 12.41 10.53
CA ASP A 19 4.96 12.95 9.18
C ASP A 19 5.92 12.25 8.22
N VAL A 20 5.41 11.83 7.09
CA VAL A 20 6.17 11.19 6.01
C VAL A 20 5.83 11.84 4.67
N GLU A 21 6.65 11.60 3.67
CA GLU A 21 6.37 12.03 2.30
C GLU A 21 5.72 10.90 1.50
N LEU A 22 4.64 11.25 0.80
CA LEU A 22 3.97 10.40 -0.17
C LEU A 22 4.16 11.01 -1.58
N ASP A 23 4.70 10.22 -2.50
CA ASP A 23 4.86 10.61 -3.90
C ASP A 23 3.49 10.79 -4.59
N ALA A 24 3.49 11.54 -5.69
CA ALA A 24 2.31 11.61 -6.56
C ALA A 24 2.05 10.24 -7.24
N PRO A 25 0.78 9.93 -7.57
CA PRO A 25 0.44 8.68 -8.22
C PRO A 25 1.08 8.60 -9.61
N LYS A 26 1.73 7.46 -9.91
CA LYS A 26 2.35 7.17 -11.20
C LYS A 26 1.37 6.48 -12.15
N LEU A 27 1.89 5.97 -13.27
CA LEU A 27 1.10 5.28 -14.29
C LEU A 27 0.27 4.14 -13.68
N GLY A 28 -1.04 4.21 -13.85
CA GLY A 28 -1.99 3.20 -13.36
C GLY A 28 -2.28 3.27 -11.86
N GLU A 29 -1.83 4.31 -11.16
CA GLU A 29 -2.07 4.51 -9.72
C GLU A 29 -3.11 5.60 -9.46
N ILE A 30 -3.75 5.52 -8.31
CA ILE A 30 -4.63 6.58 -7.78
C ILE A 30 -4.13 7.02 -6.41
N LEU A 31 -4.38 8.25 -6.06
CA LEU A 31 -4.22 8.76 -4.69
C LEU A 31 -5.58 8.76 -4.00
N VAL A 32 -5.66 8.10 -2.85
CA VAL A 32 -6.87 8.01 -2.06
C VAL A 32 -6.67 8.70 -0.72
N ARG A 33 -7.52 9.66 -0.41
CA ARG A 33 -7.61 10.20 0.94
C ARG A 33 -8.40 9.23 1.81
N ILE A 34 -7.71 8.57 2.72
CA ILE A 34 -8.30 7.59 3.62
C ILE A 34 -9.27 8.29 4.58
N THR A 35 -10.49 7.79 4.65
CA THR A 35 -11.55 8.28 5.54
C THR A 35 -11.87 7.29 6.65
N ALA A 36 -11.57 6.02 6.42
CA ALA A 36 -11.68 4.94 7.41
C ALA A 36 -10.66 3.85 7.07
N SER A 37 -10.09 3.24 8.10
CA SER A 37 -9.23 2.06 7.95
C SER A 37 -9.51 1.08 9.08
N GLY A 38 -9.56 -0.19 8.76
CA GLY A 38 -9.59 -1.26 9.75
C GLY A 38 -8.21 -1.57 10.32
N ILE A 39 -8.18 -2.24 11.45
CA ILE A 39 -6.97 -2.81 12.06
C ILE A 39 -7.14 -4.33 12.08
N CYS A 40 -6.26 -5.03 11.41
CA CYS A 40 -6.30 -6.48 11.29
C CYS A 40 -5.15 -7.12 12.07
N HIS A 41 -5.35 -8.32 12.57
CA HIS A 41 -4.28 -9.12 13.19
C HIS A 41 -3.10 -9.40 12.22
N THR A 42 -3.33 -9.31 10.93
CA THR A 42 -2.27 -9.42 9.91
C THR A 42 -1.25 -8.28 10.04
N ASP A 43 -1.67 -7.07 10.42
CA ASP A 43 -0.75 -5.94 10.65
C ASP A 43 0.17 -6.24 11.85
N GLU A 44 -0.37 -6.82 12.93
CA GLU A 44 0.41 -7.28 14.08
C GLU A 44 1.37 -8.41 13.70
N ALA A 45 0.91 -9.38 12.90
CA ALA A 45 1.75 -10.48 12.43
C ALA A 45 2.93 -9.99 11.57
N VAL A 46 2.73 -8.94 10.78
CA VAL A 46 3.80 -8.28 10.01
C VAL A 46 4.71 -7.47 10.93
N GLN A 47 4.16 -6.70 11.87
CA GLN A 47 4.95 -5.96 12.86
C GLN A 47 5.89 -6.88 13.64
N ASN A 48 5.42 -8.05 14.02
CA ASN A 48 6.20 -9.09 14.71
C ASN A 48 7.03 -9.98 13.75
N GLN A 49 7.01 -9.70 12.43
CA GLN A 49 7.70 -10.46 11.39
C GLN A 49 7.34 -11.95 11.32
N PHE A 50 6.18 -12.36 11.83
CA PHE A 50 5.61 -13.70 11.56
C PHE A 50 5.22 -13.84 10.08
N ILE A 51 4.85 -12.70 9.45
CA ILE A 51 4.72 -12.56 8.00
C ILE A 51 5.80 -11.58 7.56
N PRO A 52 6.88 -12.04 6.91
CA PRO A 52 8.00 -11.18 6.52
C PRO A 52 7.58 -10.06 5.56
N THR A 53 7.85 -8.82 5.95
CA THR A 53 7.75 -7.64 5.10
C THR A 53 8.95 -6.74 5.43
N PRO A 54 9.62 -6.14 4.45
CA PRO A 54 10.76 -5.28 4.73
C PRO A 54 10.38 -4.10 5.64
N LEU A 55 11.17 -3.85 6.69
CA LEU A 55 11.05 -2.70 7.57
C LEU A 55 12.11 -1.64 7.24
N PRO A 56 11.89 -0.36 7.52
CA PRO A 56 10.69 0.22 8.11
C PRO A 56 9.51 0.26 7.14
N ALA A 57 8.28 0.19 7.66
CA ALA A 57 7.07 0.07 6.86
C ALA A 57 5.90 0.91 7.42
N VAL A 58 5.02 1.34 6.53
CA VAL A 58 3.68 1.80 6.86
C VAL A 58 2.73 0.64 6.55
N LEU A 59 2.08 0.10 7.56
CA LEU A 59 1.13 -1.02 7.43
C LEU A 59 -0.28 -0.51 7.14
N GLY A 60 -1.28 -1.38 7.25
CA GLY A 60 -2.67 -1.12 6.93
C GLY A 60 -3.05 -1.65 5.54
N HIS A 61 -4.19 -2.34 5.45
CA HIS A 61 -4.67 -2.98 4.22
C HIS A 61 -6.20 -3.05 4.14
N GLU A 62 -6.89 -2.32 5.01
CA GLU A 62 -8.36 -2.27 5.09
C GLU A 62 -8.85 -0.81 4.90
N GLY A 63 -8.23 -0.10 3.97
CA GLY A 63 -8.53 1.31 3.72
C GLY A 63 -9.80 1.51 2.90
N ALA A 64 -10.53 2.57 3.22
CA ALA A 64 -11.60 3.13 2.41
C ALA A 64 -11.47 4.65 2.38
N GLY A 65 -11.82 5.26 1.25
CA GLY A 65 -11.63 6.70 1.11
C GLY A 65 -12.18 7.28 -0.17
N ILE A 66 -11.70 8.46 -0.49
CA ILE A 66 -12.13 9.25 -1.66
C ILE A 66 -10.91 9.49 -2.55
N VAL A 67 -11.07 9.26 -3.84
CA VAL A 67 -10.01 9.51 -4.83
C VAL A 67 -9.72 11.01 -4.90
N GLU A 68 -8.46 11.41 -4.64
CA GLU A 68 -8.01 12.81 -4.72
C GLU A 68 -7.19 13.12 -5.97
N ALA A 69 -6.49 12.11 -6.51
CA ALA A 69 -5.78 12.27 -7.78
C ALA A 69 -5.72 10.94 -8.52
N VAL A 70 -5.60 11.04 -9.84
CA VAL A 70 -5.43 9.87 -10.73
C VAL A 70 -4.13 10.03 -11.50
N GLY A 71 -3.35 8.96 -11.56
CA GLY A 71 -2.13 8.91 -12.36
C GLY A 71 -2.42 8.69 -13.85
N PRO A 72 -1.41 8.85 -14.69
CA PRO A 72 -1.56 8.62 -16.14
C PRO A 72 -2.10 7.22 -16.43
N GLY A 73 -2.97 7.12 -17.44
CA GLY A 73 -3.54 5.85 -17.92
C GLY A 73 -4.69 5.29 -17.07
N VAL A 74 -5.05 5.92 -15.96
CA VAL A 74 -6.24 5.53 -15.19
C VAL A 74 -7.50 6.12 -15.87
N THR A 75 -8.42 5.25 -16.25
CA THR A 75 -9.69 5.62 -16.90
C THR A 75 -10.92 5.15 -16.12
N GLU A 76 -10.73 4.25 -15.16
CA GLU A 76 -11.80 3.57 -14.41
C GLU A 76 -12.23 4.35 -13.16
N PHE A 77 -11.40 5.31 -12.74
CA PHE A 77 -11.65 6.14 -11.55
C PHE A 77 -11.52 7.62 -11.89
N LYS A 78 -12.26 8.44 -11.15
CA LYS A 78 -12.17 9.91 -11.21
C LYS A 78 -12.09 10.51 -9.80
N ILE A 79 -11.59 11.72 -9.72
CA ILE A 79 -11.55 12.49 -8.46
C ILE A 79 -12.96 12.60 -7.89
N GLY A 80 -13.11 12.32 -6.60
CA GLY A 80 -14.35 12.30 -5.86
C GLY A 80 -15.02 10.93 -5.75
N ASP A 81 -14.55 9.89 -6.46
CA ASP A 81 -15.10 8.54 -6.31
C ASP A 81 -14.82 7.98 -4.91
N HIS A 82 -15.82 7.32 -4.33
CA HIS A 82 -15.69 6.59 -3.08
C HIS A 82 -15.20 5.18 -3.37
N VAL A 83 -14.13 4.76 -2.71
CA VAL A 83 -13.45 3.47 -2.97
C VAL A 83 -13.15 2.72 -1.70
N GLY A 84 -13.26 1.39 -1.76
CA GLY A 84 -12.61 0.47 -0.83
C GLY A 84 -11.35 -0.07 -1.49
N ILE A 85 -10.27 -0.15 -0.74
CA ILE A 85 -8.97 -0.60 -1.26
C ILE A 85 -8.81 -2.09 -0.95
N SER A 86 -8.29 -2.85 -1.89
CA SER A 86 -8.12 -4.29 -1.76
C SER A 86 -6.68 -4.70 -2.08
N PHE A 87 -6.38 -5.98 -1.99
CA PHE A 87 -5.05 -6.51 -2.31
C PHE A 87 -4.66 -6.29 -3.77
N GLY A 88 -3.35 -6.12 -4.00
CA GLY A 88 -2.79 -5.97 -5.34
C GLY A 88 -2.65 -7.29 -6.09
N PHE A 89 -2.78 -7.26 -7.42
CA PHE A 89 -2.56 -8.39 -8.31
C PHE A 89 -2.00 -7.94 -9.66
N CYS A 90 -1.38 -8.85 -10.42
CA CYS A 90 -0.57 -8.46 -11.57
C CYS A 90 -1.33 -8.29 -12.90
N ASN A 91 -2.60 -8.59 -12.98
CA ASN A 91 -3.45 -8.57 -14.19
C ASN A 91 -2.94 -9.39 -15.40
N SER A 92 -1.72 -9.94 -15.36
CA SER A 92 -1.05 -10.53 -16.52
C SER A 92 -0.84 -12.04 -16.44
N CYS A 93 -0.81 -12.65 -15.25
CA CYS A 93 -0.60 -14.09 -15.12
C CYS A 93 -1.86 -14.90 -15.54
N CYS A 94 -1.67 -16.19 -15.77
CA CYS A 94 -2.75 -17.07 -16.21
C CYS A 94 -3.96 -17.10 -15.27
N ASN A 95 -3.76 -16.89 -13.97
CA ASN A 95 -4.85 -16.86 -13.00
C ASN A 95 -5.64 -15.53 -13.08
N CYS A 96 -4.94 -14.40 -13.16
CA CYS A 96 -5.59 -13.09 -13.34
C CYS A 96 -6.40 -13.03 -14.63
N ARG A 97 -5.85 -13.55 -15.74
CA ARG A 97 -6.55 -13.62 -17.03
C ARG A 97 -7.82 -14.49 -17.01
N LYS A 98 -7.92 -15.40 -16.03
CA LYS A 98 -9.11 -16.24 -15.79
C LYS A 98 -10.05 -15.64 -14.73
N ALA A 99 -9.94 -14.34 -14.45
CA ALA A 99 -10.69 -13.62 -13.42
C ALA A 99 -10.52 -14.23 -11.99
N ARG A 100 -9.31 -14.74 -11.68
CA ARG A 100 -8.94 -15.30 -10.38
C ARG A 100 -7.78 -14.52 -9.75
N PRO A 101 -7.92 -13.20 -9.48
CA PRO A 101 -6.84 -12.39 -8.93
C PRO A 101 -6.40 -12.84 -7.54
N PHE A 102 -7.29 -13.42 -6.73
CA PHE A 102 -7.02 -13.95 -5.39
C PHE A 102 -6.02 -15.12 -5.35
N VAL A 103 -5.70 -15.73 -6.47
CA VAL A 103 -4.63 -16.72 -6.63
C VAL A 103 -3.57 -16.24 -7.63
N CYS A 104 -3.34 -14.93 -7.68
CA CYS A 104 -2.30 -14.34 -8.52
C CYS A 104 -0.94 -14.95 -8.21
N LYS A 105 -0.17 -15.34 -9.25
CA LYS A 105 1.17 -15.93 -9.06
C LYS A 105 2.18 -14.97 -8.42
N LYS A 106 1.91 -13.66 -8.47
CA LYS A 106 2.74 -12.62 -7.86
C LYS A 106 2.12 -12.03 -6.59
N LEU A 107 1.10 -12.70 -6.01
CA LEU A 107 0.34 -12.17 -4.88
C LEU A 107 1.24 -11.75 -3.73
N ASN A 108 2.12 -12.65 -3.28
CA ASN A 108 3.00 -12.37 -2.14
C ASN A 108 4.00 -11.26 -2.43
N ALA A 109 4.62 -11.26 -3.61
CA ALA A 109 5.58 -10.22 -3.98
C ALA A 109 4.95 -8.83 -4.06
N ILE A 110 3.70 -8.72 -4.54
CA ILE A 110 3.00 -7.45 -4.66
C ILE A 110 2.51 -6.95 -3.30
N ASN A 111 2.02 -7.85 -2.43
CA ASN A 111 1.36 -7.42 -1.20
C ASN A 111 2.29 -7.37 0.02
N PHE A 112 3.33 -8.22 0.07
CA PHE A 112 4.28 -8.31 1.18
C PHE A 112 5.70 -7.89 0.83
N GLY A 113 5.98 -7.54 -0.43
CA GLY A 113 7.32 -7.18 -0.88
C GLY A 113 7.79 -5.77 -0.47
N GLY A 114 6.91 -4.95 0.11
CA GLY A 114 7.24 -3.61 0.60
C GLY A 114 7.42 -2.54 -0.49
N ILE A 115 7.24 -2.91 -1.76
CA ILE A 115 7.44 -2.03 -2.92
C ILE A 115 6.31 -2.17 -3.93
N GLN A 116 6.13 -1.17 -4.76
CA GLN A 116 5.21 -1.20 -5.89
C GLN A 116 5.72 -2.11 -7.02
N PRO A 117 4.88 -2.53 -7.98
CA PRO A 117 5.28 -3.40 -9.08
C PRO A 117 6.44 -2.88 -9.94
N ASP A 118 6.70 -1.57 -9.92
CA ASP A 118 7.83 -0.92 -10.61
C ASP A 118 9.15 -0.99 -9.83
N GLY A 119 9.18 -1.67 -8.67
CA GLY A 119 10.36 -1.83 -7.82
C GLY A 119 10.68 -0.60 -6.95
N THR A 120 9.79 0.41 -6.90
CA THR A 120 9.97 1.62 -6.08
C THR A 120 8.93 1.68 -4.97
N THR A 121 9.14 2.55 -3.99
CA THR A 121 8.12 2.93 -3.00
C THR A 121 7.53 4.28 -3.34
N ARG A 122 6.39 4.60 -2.75
CA ARG A 122 5.77 5.94 -2.79
C ARG A 122 5.90 6.65 -1.45
N LEU A 123 6.42 5.96 -0.43
CA LEU A 123 6.52 6.47 0.93
C LEU A 123 7.98 6.67 1.32
N HIS A 124 8.27 7.83 1.90
CA HIS A 124 9.60 8.21 2.37
C HIS A 124 9.50 8.95 3.70
N THR A 125 10.51 8.80 4.54
CA THR A 125 10.69 9.70 5.69
C THR A 125 11.02 11.12 5.19
N LEU A 126 10.88 12.13 6.05
CA LEU A 126 11.20 13.52 5.67
C LEU A 126 12.69 13.74 5.32
N ASP A 127 13.59 12.84 5.75
CA ASP A 127 15.00 12.83 5.37
C ASP A 127 15.28 11.95 4.12
N GLY A 128 14.23 11.51 3.43
CA GLY A 128 14.31 10.81 2.13
C GLY A 128 14.59 9.32 2.19
N LYS A 129 14.57 8.68 3.37
CA LYS A 129 14.72 7.22 3.48
C LYS A 129 13.44 6.54 3.03
N LYS A 130 13.58 5.42 2.33
CA LYS A 130 12.46 4.62 1.84
C LYS A 130 11.70 3.96 2.99
N LEU A 131 10.38 4.01 2.91
CA LEU A 131 9.46 3.25 3.74
C LEU A 131 8.75 2.20 2.87
N SER A 132 8.66 1.00 3.38
CA SER A 132 7.94 -0.09 2.70
C SER A 132 6.43 0.16 2.77
N THR A 133 5.75 -0.23 1.69
CA THR A 133 4.28 -0.27 1.62
C THR A 133 3.78 -1.66 1.97
N PHE A 134 2.52 -1.76 2.37
CA PHE A 134 1.85 -3.01 2.68
C PHE A 134 0.59 -3.17 1.84
N PHE A 135 0.39 -4.34 1.23
CA PHE A 135 -0.69 -4.63 0.29
C PHE A 135 -0.77 -3.65 -0.90
N GLY A 136 0.32 -2.97 -1.22
CA GLY A 136 0.36 -1.95 -2.27
C GLY A 136 -0.40 -0.67 -1.94
N GLN A 137 -0.88 -0.50 -0.71
CA GLN A 137 -1.72 0.62 -0.29
C GLN A 137 -1.18 1.35 0.95
N SER A 138 -0.97 0.69 2.09
CA SER A 138 -0.64 1.33 3.38
C SER A 138 -1.73 2.33 3.82
N SER A 139 -2.79 1.83 4.42
CA SER A 139 -3.97 2.63 4.78
C SER A 139 -4.17 2.79 6.29
#